data_4edd1ebfcb37b0a51f0a6ae17054df95
#
_entry.id   4edd1ebfcb37b0a51f0a6ae17054df95
#
_cell.length_a   1.000
_cell.length_b   1.000
_cell.length_c   1.000
_cell.angle_alpha   90.00
_cell.angle_beta   90.00
_cell.angle_gamma   90.00
#
_symmetry.space_group_name_H-M   'P 1'
#
loop_
_entity.id
_entity.type
_entity.pdbx_description
1 polymer ?
#
loop_
_entity_poly.entity_id
_entity_poly.type
_entity_poly.pdbx_seq_one_letter_code
_entity_poly.pdbx_strand_id
1 'polypeptide(L)'
;QRFSANDSTSELMAVNQQAGQKPVSVHPELYQLIALGKKHSCDPASHLNVTIGPLVQTWRIGFKDARVPSEEEIKACLKKINPEKIHLNPLKQTVFLEEEGMKLDLGALAKGYIADLLIAYLKEVHVTSALINLGGNIVTLGPSTHQNKKWRIGIRNPQKSRETISLLVEVANQSVVTSGIYERSLTEAGRVYHHLLDPTTGYPLETEMASITIISDASVDGEIWTTRLFGYPIPEALEILNQLDGIEGVIITQDQQILYSSCLLYTSPSPRDISG
;
A
#
# COMPACT_ATOMS: atom_id res chain seq x y z
N GLN A 1 12.74 -11.94 0.92
CA GLN A 1 13.71 -11.85 -0.20
C GLN A 1 13.03 -11.72 -1.56
N ARG A 2 12.04 -12.59 -1.93
CA ARG A 2 11.42 -12.69 -3.26
C ARG A 2 10.85 -11.37 -3.81
N PHE A 3 10.15 -10.58 -2.98
CA PHE A 3 9.39 -9.39 -3.39
C PHE A 3 10.15 -8.07 -3.25
N SER A 4 11.43 -8.11 -2.85
CA SER A 4 12.19 -6.91 -2.51
C SER A 4 12.80 -6.25 -3.75
N ALA A 5 12.54 -4.95 -3.96
CA ALA A 5 13.23 -4.13 -4.95
C ALA A 5 14.58 -3.57 -4.44
N ASN A 6 14.96 -3.90 -3.18
CA ASN A 6 16.17 -3.40 -2.53
C ASN A 6 17.18 -4.51 -2.17
N ASP A 7 16.88 -5.76 -2.49
CA ASP A 7 17.75 -6.92 -2.31
C ASP A 7 18.21 -7.42 -3.68
N SER A 8 19.48 -7.23 -4.01
CA SER A 8 20.05 -7.59 -5.31
C SER A 8 19.92 -9.08 -5.67
N THR A 9 19.66 -9.95 -4.67
CA THR A 9 19.48 -11.39 -4.83
C THR A 9 18.03 -11.82 -4.97
N SER A 10 17.08 -10.88 -4.91
CA SER A 10 15.67 -11.19 -5.00
C SER A 10 15.22 -11.54 -6.42
N GLU A 11 14.15 -12.35 -6.55
CA GLU A 11 13.54 -12.64 -7.86
C GLU A 11 13.02 -11.36 -8.55
N LEU A 12 12.47 -10.42 -7.80
CA LEU A 12 12.01 -9.15 -8.34
C LEU A 12 13.18 -8.35 -8.96
N MET A 13 14.33 -8.34 -8.30
CA MET A 13 15.52 -7.69 -8.86
C MET A 13 16.05 -8.40 -10.10
N ALA A 14 15.92 -9.71 -10.20
CA ALA A 14 16.26 -10.44 -11.43
C ALA A 14 15.37 -9.98 -12.60
N VAL A 15 14.07 -9.74 -12.37
CA VAL A 15 13.16 -9.18 -13.37
C VAL A 15 13.62 -7.76 -13.77
N ASN A 16 13.90 -6.90 -12.80
CA ASN A 16 14.33 -5.53 -13.03
C ASN A 16 15.65 -5.44 -13.80
N GLN A 17 16.60 -6.35 -13.54
CA GLN A 17 17.90 -6.39 -14.21
C GLN A 17 17.82 -6.86 -15.67
N GLN A 18 16.76 -7.60 -16.03
CA GLN A 18 16.53 -8.10 -17.39
C GLN A 18 15.55 -7.24 -18.21
N ALA A 19 15.17 -6.05 -17.69
CA ALA A 19 14.31 -5.11 -18.40
C ALA A 19 14.92 -4.73 -19.77
N GLY A 20 14.11 -4.80 -20.82
CA GLY A 20 14.51 -4.55 -22.21
C GLY A 20 15.33 -5.69 -22.85
N GLN A 21 15.62 -6.77 -22.14
CA GLN A 21 16.51 -7.84 -22.64
C GLN A 21 15.76 -9.15 -22.90
N LYS A 22 15.18 -9.75 -21.86
CA LYS A 22 14.49 -11.04 -21.98
C LYS A 22 13.48 -11.28 -20.86
N PRO A 23 12.48 -12.17 -21.08
CA PRO A 23 11.59 -12.63 -20.05
C PRO A 23 12.32 -13.39 -18.94
N VAL A 24 11.87 -13.24 -17.70
CA VAL A 24 12.40 -13.94 -16.51
C VAL A 24 11.30 -14.85 -15.96
N SER A 25 11.63 -16.12 -15.74
CA SER A 25 10.74 -17.05 -15.03
C SER A 25 10.78 -16.74 -13.54
N VAL A 26 9.62 -16.66 -12.91
CA VAL A 26 9.47 -16.31 -11.50
C VAL A 26 8.57 -17.30 -10.77
N HIS A 27 8.71 -17.35 -9.45
CA HIS A 27 7.82 -18.16 -8.62
C HIS A 27 6.34 -17.72 -8.76
N PRO A 28 5.38 -18.65 -8.68
CA PRO A 28 3.95 -18.34 -8.82
C PRO A 28 3.45 -17.17 -7.97
N GLU A 29 3.89 -17.07 -6.72
CA GLU A 29 3.50 -15.97 -5.82
C GLU A 29 3.97 -14.60 -6.32
N LEU A 30 5.20 -14.51 -6.84
CA LEU A 30 5.70 -13.25 -7.41
C LEU A 30 4.95 -12.92 -8.71
N TYR A 31 4.70 -13.92 -9.54
CA TYR A 31 3.92 -13.76 -10.75
C TYR A 31 2.51 -13.20 -10.46
N GLN A 32 1.82 -13.81 -9.48
CA GLN A 32 0.47 -13.38 -9.07
C GLN A 32 0.48 -11.94 -8.54
N LEU A 33 1.45 -11.58 -7.70
CA LEU A 33 1.54 -10.23 -7.16
C LEU A 33 1.85 -9.18 -8.24
N ILE A 34 2.72 -9.51 -9.20
CA ILE A 34 2.99 -8.62 -10.35
C ILE A 34 1.75 -8.49 -11.24
N ALA A 35 1.04 -9.59 -11.49
CA ALA A 35 -0.18 -9.57 -12.29
C ALA A 35 -1.28 -8.72 -11.64
N LEU A 36 -1.48 -8.87 -10.33
CA LEU A 36 -2.39 -8.05 -9.53
C LEU A 36 -1.99 -6.57 -9.58
N GLY A 37 -0.71 -6.30 -9.34
CA GLY A 37 -0.17 -4.94 -9.39
C GLY A 37 -0.33 -4.30 -10.76
N LYS A 38 -0.04 -5.02 -11.85
CA LYS A 38 -0.26 -4.54 -13.22
C LYS A 38 -1.73 -4.19 -13.44
N LYS A 39 -2.65 -5.08 -13.08
CA LYS A 39 -4.10 -4.87 -13.25
C LYS A 39 -4.52 -3.53 -12.65
N HIS A 40 -4.15 -3.27 -11.39
CA HIS A 40 -4.52 -2.03 -10.70
C HIS A 40 -3.72 -0.80 -11.13
N SER A 41 -2.52 -0.99 -11.69
CA SER A 41 -1.73 0.10 -12.26
C SER A 41 -2.21 0.57 -13.63
N CYS A 42 -2.85 -0.31 -14.42
CA CYS A 42 -3.43 0.03 -15.71
C CYS A 42 -4.84 0.62 -15.60
N ASP A 43 -5.42 0.64 -14.39
CA ASP A 43 -6.72 1.24 -14.16
C ASP A 43 -6.65 2.78 -14.32
N PRO A 44 -7.57 3.42 -15.05
CA PRO A 44 -7.57 4.86 -15.19
C PRO A 44 -7.57 5.59 -13.84
N ALA A 45 -6.84 6.68 -13.76
CA ALA A 45 -6.69 7.50 -12.56
C ALA A 45 -6.11 6.79 -11.31
N SER A 46 -5.51 5.61 -11.44
CA SER A 46 -4.85 4.94 -10.32
C SER A 46 -3.53 5.64 -9.95
N HIS A 47 -3.36 6.02 -8.69
CA HIS A 47 -2.04 6.44 -8.17
C HIS A 47 -1.14 5.23 -7.85
N LEU A 48 -1.70 4.02 -7.75
CA LEU A 48 -0.91 2.79 -7.68
C LEU A 48 -0.28 2.52 -9.04
N ASN A 49 1.05 2.46 -9.08
CA ASN A 49 1.79 2.07 -10.27
C ASN A 49 3.02 1.23 -9.91
N VAL A 50 2.98 -0.07 -10.22
CA VAL A 50 4.08 -0.98 -9.88
C VAL A 50 5.33 -0.76 -10.71
N THR A 51 5.29 0.03 -11.80
CA THR A 51 6.49 0.42 -12.56
C THR A 51 7.17 1.68 -12.02
N ILE A 52 6.76 2.17 -10.85
CA ILE A 52 7.29 3.38 -10.20
C ILE A 52 8.74 3.23 -9.69
N GLY A 53 9.31 2.04 -9.79
CA GLY A 53 10.65 1.72 -9.28
C GLY A 53 11.75 2.71 -9.65
N PRO A 54 11.84 3.26 -10.87
CA PRO A 54 12.82 4.29 -11.22
C PRO A 54 12.75 5.53 -10.32
N LEU A 55 11.54 6.04 -10.03
CA LEU A 55 11.34 7.19 -9.13
C LEU A 55 11.70 6.84 -7.69
N VAL A 56 11.20 5.71 -7.16
CA VAL A 56 11.48 5.28 -5.79
C VAL A 56 12.99 5.15 -5.55
N GLN A 57 13.73 4.60 -6.52
CA GLN A 57 15.18 4.46 -6.42
C GLN A 57 15.95 5.77 -6.61
N THR A 58 15.36 6.77 -7.25
CA THR A 58 15.99 8.08 -7.45
C THR A 58 15.76 9.01 -6.26
N TRP A 59 14.54 9.02 -5.71
CA TRP A 59 14.21 9.77 -4.51
C TRP A 59 14.80 9.18 -3.22
N ARG A 60 14.77 7.85 -3.09
CA ARG A 60 15.27 7.11 -1.90
C ARG A 60 14.65 7.56 -0.58
N ILE A 61 13.43 8.11 -0.56
CA ILE A 61 12.74 8.57 0.65
C ILE A 61 12.59 7.40 1.64
N GLY A 62 13.05 7.62 2.88
CA GLY A 62 13.09 6.61 3.93
C GLY A 62 14.41 5.83 4.02
N PHE A 63 15.38 6.12 3.15
CA PHE A 63 16.75 5.59 3.22
C PHE A 63 17.73 6.69 3.61
N LYS A 64 18.95 6.30 4.02
CA LYS A 64 20.00 7.24 4.47
C LYS A 64 20.49 8.20 3.39
N ASP A 65 20.37 7.78 2.14
CA ASP A 65 20.77 8.50 0.92
C ASP A 65 19.59 9.17 0.20
N ALA A 66 18.51 9.45 0.93
CA ALA A 66 17.37 10.20 0.42
C ALA A 66 17.79 11.60 -0.03
N ARG A 67 17.27 12.02 -1.18
CA ARG A 67 17.54 13.35 -1.77
C ARG A 67 16.39 13.83 -2.63
N VAL A 68 16.34 15.10 -2.91
CA VAL A 68 15.46 15.66 -3.95
C VAL A 68 16.17 15.53 -5.32
N PRO A 69 15.60 14.77 -6.27
CA PRO A 69 16.19 14.64 -7.61
C PRO A 69 16.07 15.93 -8.44
N SER A 70 16.89 16.08 -9.46
CA SER A 70 16.72 17.16 -10.45
C SER A 70 15.49 16.89 -11.34
N GLU A 71 14.97 17.96 -11.98
CA GLU A 71 13.86 17.81 -12.95
C GLU A 71 14.21 16.85 -14.10
N GLU A 72 15.45 16.88 -14.57
CA GLU A 72 15.93 16.02 -15.64
C GLU A 72 15.91 14.54 -15.23
N GLU A 73 16.34 14.25 -14.00
CA GLU A 73 16.29 12.90 -13.44
C GLU A 73 14.84 12.41 -13.33
N ILE A 74 13.94 13.26 -12.83
CA ILE A 74 12.51 12.92 -12.72
C ILE A 74 11.91 12.65 -14.11
N LYS A 75 12.14 13.54 -15.08
CA LYS A 75 11.68 13.37 -16.47
C LYS A 75 12.23 12.09 -17.12
N ALA A 76 13.48 11.72 -16.81
CA ALA A 76 14.07 10.47 -17.29
C ALA A 76 13.39 9.24 -16.66
N CYS A 77 13.06 9.29 -15.35
CA CYS A 77 12.31 8.24 -14.66
C CYS A 77 10.90 8.06 -15.22
N LEU A 78 10.16 9.16 -15.42
CA LEU A 78 8.77 9.13 -15.91
C LEU A 78 8.64 8.43 -17.27
N LYS A 79 9.64 8.54 -18.15
CA LYS A 79 9.67 7.82 -19.44
C LYS A 79 9.71 6.29 -19.28
N LYS A 80 10.09 5.79 -18.11
CA LYS A 80 10.20 4.35 -17.80
C LYS A 80 9.03 3.81 -16.98
N ILE A 81 8.03 4.65 -16.69
CA ILE A 81 6.85 4.30 -15.93
C ILE A 81 5.69 4.06 -16.88
N ASN A 82 5.47 2.80 -17.22
CA ASN A 82 4.32 2.37 -18.03
C ASN A 82 3.94 0.92 -17.68
N PRO A 83 2.85 0.69 -16.94
CA PRO A 83 2.45 -0.65 -16.52
C PRO A 83 1.94 -1.52 -17.70
N GLU A 84 1.52 -0.94 -18.82
CA GLU A 84 1.10 -1.71 -19.99
C GLU A 84 2.27 -2.46 -20.64
N LYS A 85 3.50 -1.95 -20.46
CA LYS A 85 4.75 -2.56 -20.94
C LYS A 85 5.29 -3.69 -20.07
N ILE A 86 4.49 -4.18 -19.12
CA ILE A 86 4.74 -5.41 -18.39
C ILE A 86 4.09 -6.54 -19.19
N HIS A 87 4.86 -7.46 -19.74
CA HIS A 87 4.35 -8.64 -20.44
C HIS A 87 4.37 -9.86 -19.53
N LEU A 88 3.23 -10.52 -19.39
CA LEU A 88 3.01 -11.67 -18.52
C LEU A 88 2.65 -12.89 -19.35
N ASN A 89 3.34 -14.01 -19.12
CA ASN A 89 2.99 -15.29 -19.71
C ASN A 89 2.56 -16.28 -18.59
N PRO A 90 1.26 -16.60 -18.48
CA PRO A 90 0.76 -17.46 -17.39
C PRO A 90 1.20 -18.92 -17.52
N LEU A 91 1.40 -19.42 -18.75
CA LEU A 91 1.80 -20.80 -18.98
C LEU A 91 3.26 -21.05 -18.59
N LYS A 92 4.14 -20.09 -18.85
CA LYS A 92 5.57 -20.17 -18.53
C LYS A 92 5.93 -19.50 -17.22
N GLN A 93 4.99 -18.80 -16.61
CA GLN A 93 5.22 -17.98 -15.41
C GLN A 93 6.40 -17.01 -15.61
N THR A 94 6.44 -16.32 -16.76
CA THR A 94 7.48 -15.35 -17.06
C THR A 94 6.94 -13.92 -17.04
N VAL A 95 7.81 -13.01 -16.60
CA VAL A 95 7.61 -11.57 -16.59
C VAL A 95 8.66 -10.92 -17.48
N PHE A 96 8.24 -10.03 -18.36
CA PHE A 96 9.12 -9.25 -19.22
C PHE A 96 8.75 -7.77 -19.16
N LEU A 97 9.72 -6.94 -18.86
CA LEU A 97 9.62 -5.49 -18.94
C LEU A 97 10.18 -5.04 -20.30
N GLU A 98 9.32 -4.42 -21.10
CA GLU A 98 9.62 -4.16 -22.53
C GLU A 98 10.81 -3.22 -22.75
N GLU A 99 10.99 -2.24 -21.87
CA GLU A 99 12.02 -1.23 -22.06
C GLU A 99 13.16 -1.34 -21.05
N GLU A 100 14.38 -1.09 -21.53
CA GLU A 100 15.53 -0.96 -20.67
C GLU A 100 15.35 0.18 -19.65
N GLY A 101 15.71 -0.08 -18.39
CA GLY A 101 15.58 0.87 -17.30
C GLY A 101 14.21 0.91 -16.62
N MET A 102 13.19 0.20 -17.13
CA MET A 102 11.99 -0.08 -16.35
C MET A 102 12.34 -0.84 -15.09
N LYS A 103 11.63 -0.55 -14.00
CA LYS A 103 11.80 -1.25 -12.72
C LYS A 103 10.47 -1.40 -12.02
N LEU A 104 10.19 -2.60 -11.56
CA LEU A 104 9.07 -2.86 -10.66
C LEU A 104 9.44 -2.50 -9.23
N ASP A 105 8.50 -1.90 -8.51
CA ASP A 105 8.49 -1.78 -7.07
C ASP A 105 7.14 -2.27 -6.54
N LEU A 106 7.16 -3.27 -5.66
CA LEU A 106 5.98 -3.90 -5.07
C LEU A 106 5.78 -3.48 -3.61
N GLY A 107 6.50 -2.47 -3.14
CA GLY A 107 6.46 -2.00 -1.75
C GLY A 107 5.06 -1.60 -1.27
N ALA A 108 4.23 -1.11 -2.19
CA ALA A 108 2.83 -0.76 -1.92
C ALA A 108 1.87 -1.97 -1.86
N LEU A 109 2.33 -3.21 -2.12
CA LEU A 109 1.47 -4.39 -2.17
C LEU A 109 2.02 -5.56 -1.34
N ALA A 110 3.34 -5.66 -1.26
CA ALA A 110 4.02 -6.86 -0.77
C ALA A 110 3.67 -7.19 0.69
N LYS A 111 3.50 -6.19 1.57
CA LYS A 111 3.18 -6.43 2.97
C LYS A 111 1.81 -7.09 3.11
N GLY A 112 0.79 -6.56 2.44
CA GLY A 112 -0.56 -7.13 2.43
C GLY A 112 -0.58 -8.53 1.86
N TYR A 113 0.05 -8.74 0.73
CA TYR A 113 0.12 -10.06 0.10
C TYR A 113 0.84 -11.10 0.99
N ILE A 114 1.95 -10.73 1.63
CA ILE A 114 2.66 -11.60 2.58
C ILE A 114 1.79 -11.90 3.81
N ALA A 115 1.05 -10.91 4.31
CA ALA A 115 0.13 -11.10 5.44
C ALA A 115 -0.97 -12.11 5.10
N ASP A 116 -1.53 -12.03 3.89
CA ASP A 116 -2.55 -12.98 3.42
C ASP A 116 -1.98 -14.40 3.27
N LEU A 117 -0.75 -14.55 2.74
CA LEU A 117 -0.06 -15.84 2.70
C LEU A 117 0.18 -16.42 4.11
N LEU A 118 0.56 -15.58 5.08
CA LEU A 118 0.75 -16.00 6.46
C LEU A 118 -0.58 -16.43 7.10
N ILE A 119 -1.69 -15.73 6.86
CA ILE A 119 -3.02 -16.13 7.33
C ILE A 119 -3.42 -17.48 6.72
N ALA A 120 -3.19 -17.68 5.42
CA ALA A 120 -3.46 -18.96 4.78
C ALA A 120 -2.65 -20.11 5.43
N TYR A 121 -1.36 -19.90 5.64
CA TYR A 121 -0.50 -20.88 6.32
C TYR A 121 -0.97 -21.16 7.76
N LEU A 122 -1.32 -20.12 8.55
CA LEU A 122 -1.80 -20.33 9.91
C LEU A 122 -3.10 -21.14 9.96
N LYS A 123 -3.99 -20.96 8.99
CA LYS A 123 -5.20 -21.79 8.84
C LYS A 123 -4.86 -23.25 8.52
N GLU A 124 -3.90 -23.51 7.65
CA GLU A 124 -3.44 -24.85 7.29
C GLU A 124 -2.89 -25.60 8.51
N VAL A 125 -2.16 -24.92 9.38
CA VAL A 125 -1.61 -25.50 10.62
C VAL A 125 -2.60 -25.39 11.81
N HIS A 126 -3.89 -25.16 11.52
CA HIS A 126 -4.99 -25.17 12.48
C HIS A 126 -4.90 -24.10 13.59
N VAL A 127 -4.23 -22.98 13.36
CA VAL A 127 -4.30 -21.81 14.25
C VAL A 127 -5.68 -21.17 14.11
N THR A 128 -6.37 -21.02 15.24
CA THR A 128 -7.75 -20.52 15.27
C THR A 128 -7.87 -19.04 15.66
N SER A 129 -6.80 -18.45 16.20
CA SER A 129 -6.80 -17.04 16.62
C SER A 129 -5.38 -16.48 16.50
N ALA A 130 -5.22 -15.40 15.76
CA ALA A 130 -3.94 -14.70 15.58
C ALA A 130 -4.14 -13.24 15.19
N LEU A 131 -3.16 -12.40 15.51
CA LEU A 131 -2.99 -11.06 14.99
C LEU A 131 -1.59 -10.96 14.39
N ILE A 132 -1.52 -10.57 13.13
CA ILE A 132 -0.27 -10.31 12.41
C ILE A 132 -0.14 -8.80 12.25
N ASN A 133 1.03 -8.25 12.54
CA ASN A 133 1.36 -6.83 12.33
C ASN A 133 2.67 -6.73 11.55
N LEU A 134 2.59 -6.33 10.29
CA LEU A 134 3.73 -6.11 9.41
C LEU A 134 3.96 -4.59 9.21
N GLY A 135 4.51 -3.94 10.24
CA GLY A 135 4.83 -2.51 10.18
C GLY A 135 3.62 -1.61 9.98
N GLY A 136 2.52 -1.88 10.70
CA GLY A 136 1.27 -1.12 10.63
C GLY A 136 0.21 -1.71 9.69
N ASN A 137 0.56 -2.68 8.87
CA ASN A 137 -0.40 -3.53 8.18
C ASN A 137 -0.83 -4.63 9.15
N ILE A 138 -2.07 -4.61 9.59
CA ILE A 138 -2.61 -5.51 10.61
C ILE A 138 -3.62 -6.45 9.96
N VAL A 139 -3.50 -7.75 10.25
CA VAL A 139 -4.49 -8.78 9.85
C VAL A 139 -4.87 -9.61 11.05
N THR A 140 -6.16 -9.91 11.17
CA THR A 140 -6.70 -10.71 12.26
C THR A 140 -7.24 -12.04 11.75
N LEU A 141 -7.03 -13.09 12.52
CA LEU A 141 -7.60 -14.43 12.32
C LEU A 141 -8.38 -14.83 13.55
N GLY A 142 -9.63 -15.26 13.34
CA GLY A 142 -10.49 -15.78 14.40
C GLY A 142 -10.81 -14.78 15.51
N PRO A 143 -11.37 -15.28 16.63
CA PRO A 143 -11.81 -14.44 17.73
C PRO A 143 -10.64 -13.91 18.55
N SER A 144 -10.77 -12.68 19.04
CA SER A 144 -9.86 -12.15 20.07
C SER A 144 -10.18 -12.71 21.46
N THR A 145 -9.34 -12.41 22.44
CA THR A 145 -9.55 -12.73 23.85
C THR A 145 -10.55 -11.80 24.55
N HIS A 146 -11.01 -10.73 23.89
CA HIS A 146 -11.99 -9.79 24.45
C HIS A 146 -13.40 -10.42 24.54
N GLN A 147 -14.24 -9.87 25.41
CA GLN A 147 -15.60 -10.41 25.67
C GLN A 147 -16.46 -10.49 24.41
N ASN A 148 -16.38 -9.48 23.52
CA ASN A 148 -17.12 -9.45 22.25
C ASN A 148 -16.44 -10.28 21.12
N LYS A 149 -15.31 -10.92 21.42
CA LYS A 149 -14.51 -11.73 20.51
C LYS A 149 -14.00 -10.98 19.27
N LYS A 150 -14.10 -9.66 19.22
CA LYS A 150 -13.53 -8.81 18.17
C LYS A 150 -12.16 -8.28 18.59
N TRP A 151 -11.31 -8.06 17.59
CA TRP A 151 -10.02 -7.41 17.77
C TRP A 151 -10.21 -5.89 17.74
N ARG A 152 -9.65 -5.19 18.71
CA ARG A 152 -9.68 -3.73 18.79
C ARG A 152 -8.38 -3.17 18.25
N ILE A 153 -8.45 -2.53 17.07
CA ILE A 153 -7.31 -1.98 16.37
C ILE A 153 -7.34 -0.45 16.44
N GLY A 154 -6.28 0.15 16.96
CA GLY A 154 -6.13 1.61 17.03
C GLY A 154 -5.62 2.19 15.72
N ILE A 155 -6.36 3.13 15.14
CA ILE A 155 -5.89 3.98 14.04
C ILE A 155 -5.18 5.17 14.67
N ARG A 156 -3.89 5.31 14.37
CA ARG A 156 -3.04 6.36 14.94
C ARG A 156 -3.40 7.74 14.44
N ASN A 157 -3.17 8.74 15.29
CA ASN A 157 -3.17 10.12 14.85
C ASN A 157 -1.88 10.42 14.07
N PRO A 158 -1.95 10.75 12.77
CA PRO A 158 -0.77 10.94 11.95
C PRO A 158 0.07 12.16 12.36
N GLN A 159 -0.50 13.12 13.10
CA GLN A 159 0.15 14.38 13.48
C GLN A 159 0.63 14.41 14.93
N LYS A 160 0.36 13.36 15.71
CA LYS A 160 0.74 13.28 17.13
C LYS A 160 1.77 12.19 17.36
N SER A 161 2.15 11.97 18.60
CA SER A 161 3.07 10.91 18.96
C SER A 161 2.55 9.55 18.47
N ARG A 162 3.46 8.59 18.23
CA ARG A 162 3.12 7.24 17.75
C ARG A 162 2.13 6.48 18.67
N GLU A 163 1.97 6.92 19.88
CA GLU A 163 1.09 6.31 20.90
C GLU A 163 -0.33 6.92 20.88
N THR A 164 -0.54 8.02 20.17
CA THR A 164 -1.84 8.69 20.14
C THR A 164 -2.77 8.02 19.12
N ILE A 165 -3.87 7.46 19.62
CA ILE A 165 -4.91 6.82 18.81
C ILE A 165 -6.00 7.87 18.53
N SER A 166 -6.40 8.01 17.27
CA SER A 166 -7.54 8.85 16.85
C SER A 166 -8.85 8.09 16.90
N LEU A 167 -8.83 6.80 16.59
CA LEU A 167 -10.01 5.97 16.44
C LEU A 167 -9.68 4.52 16.78
N LEU A 168 -10.65 3.80 17.37
CA LEU A 168 -10.63 2.35 17.54
C LEU A 168 -11.63 1.72 16.56
N VAL A 169 -11.19 0.72 15.82
CA VAL A 169 -12.05 -0.12 14.99
C VAL A 169 -12.10 -1.54 15.55
N GLU A 170 -13.26 -2.18 15.47
CA GLU A 170 -13.46 -3.55 15.90
C GLU A 170 -13.59 -4.46 14.67
N VAL A 171 -12.66 -5.39 14.53
CA VAL A 171 -12.55 -6.28 13.36
C VAL A 171 -12.47 -7.75 13.76
N ALA A 172 -12.90 -8.64 12.88
CA ALA A 172 -12.77 -10.08 13.02
C ALA A 172 -12.55 -10.71 11.65
N ASN A 173 -11.46 -11.47 11.48
CA ASN A 173 -11.03 -12.04 10.19
C ASN A 173 -10.85 -11.00 9.08
N GLN A 174 -10.40 -9.82 9.44
CA GLN A 174 -10.20 -8.70 8.51
C GLN A 174 -8.81 -8.10 8.69
N SER A 175 -8.40 -7.33 7.70
CA SER A 175 -7.20 -6.51 7.75
C SER A 175 -7.53 -5.04 8.00
N VAL A 176 -6.57 -4.33 8.59
CA VAL A 176 -6.58 -2.88 8.77
C VAL A 176 -5.25 -2.35 8.27
N VAL A 177 -5.28 -1.67 7.14
CA VAL A 177 -4.08 -1.15 6.45
C VAL A 177 -4.14 0.36 6.39
N THR A 178 -3.08 1.02 6.80
CA THR A 178 -2.99 2.49 6.79
C THR A 178 -1.81 2.95 5.94
N SER A 179 -2.06 3.91 5.06
CA SER A 179 -1.05 4.72 4.37
C SER A 179 -1.14 6.17 4.83
N GLY A 180 0.00 6.82 5.03
CA GLY A 180 0.03 8.20 5.50
C GLY A 180 1.33 8.93 5.17
N ILE A 181 1.25 10.27 5.06
CA ILE A 181 2.38 11.13 4.67
C ILE A 181 3.50 11.19 5.72
N TYR A 182 3.22 10.81 6.96
CA TYR A 182 4.18 10.87 8.08
C TYR A 182 4.98 9.59 8.30
N GLU A 183 4.71 8.54 7.53
CA GLU A 183 5.39 7.24 7.67
C GLU A 183 6.87 7.33 7.30
N ARG A 184 7.16 7.92 6.15
CA ARG A 184 8.51 8.17 5.63
C ARG A 184 8.53 9.51 4.92
N SER A 185 9.46 10.37 5.28
CA SER A 185 9.62 11.68 4.66
C SER A 185 11.08 12.09 4.59
N LEU A 186 11.37 13.00 3.65
CA LEU A 186 12.60 13.73 3.52
C LEU A 186 12.29 15.21 3.76
N THR A 187 13.09 15.88 4.59
CA THR A 187 12.99 17.34 4.73
C THR A 187 14.22 17.98 4.10
N GLU A 188 14.03 18.82 3.10
CA GLU A 188 15.10 19.55 2.42
C GLU A 188 14.65 20.99 2.14
N ALA A 189 15.51 21.95 2.46
CA ALA A 189 15.24 23.39 2.33
C ALA A 189 13.90 23.86 2.94
N GLY A 190 13.49 23.27 4.07
CA GLY A 190 12.24 23.59 4.77
C GLY A 190 10.98 22.99 4.15
N ARG A 191 11.09 22.24 3.06
CA ARG A 191 9.97 21.50 2.44
C ARG A 191 10.03 20.02 2.84
N VAL A 192 8.87 19.44 3.13
CA VAL A 192 8.72 18.02 3.44
C VAL A 192 8.24 17.26 2.21
N TYR A 193 8.94 16.20 1.87
CA TYR A 193 8.64 15.30 0.76
C TYR A 193 8.33 13.91 1.33
N HIS A 194 7.10 13.44 1.22
CA HIS A 194 6.73 12.10 1.66
C HIS A 194 6.93 11.06 0.55
N HIS A 195 6.94 9.79 0.92
CA HIS A 195 7.28 8.66 0.03
C HIS A 195 6.17 8.26 -0.95
N LEU A 196 4.97 8.80 -0.83
CA LEU A 196 3.85 8.51 -1.73
C LEU A 196 3.99 9.40 -2.97
N LEU A 197 4.56 8.83 -4.02
CA LEU A 197 4.91 9.56 -5.24
C LEU A 197 3.77 9.46 -6.26
N ASP A 198 3.53 10.55 -6.97
CA ASP A 198 2.64 10.60 -8.13
C ASP A 198 3.39 10.02 -9.35
N PRO A 199 2.88 8.94 -9.96
CA PRO A 199 3.52 8.33 -11.14
C PRO A 199 3.44 9.19 -12.40
N THR A 200 2.68 10.28 -12.40
CA THR A 200 2.52 11.19 -13.54
C THR A 200 3.42 12.42 -13.44
N THR A 201 3.56 12.99 -12.25
CA THR A 201 4.42 14.17 -12.02
C THR A 201 5.82 13.80 -11.55
N GLY A 202 5.98 12.64 -10.90
CA GLY A 202 7.24 12.18 -10.32
C GLY A 202 7.59 12.81 -8.98
N TYR A 203 6.72 13.63 -8.42
CA TYR A 203 6.84 14.25 -7.10
C TYR A 203 5.90 13.59 -6.08
N PRO A 204 6.08 13.84 -4.78
CA PRO A 204 5.09 13.45 -3.78
C PRO A 204 3.70 13.99 -4.11
N LEU A 205 2.67 13.16 -3.90
CA LEU A 205 1.27 13.53 -4.11
C LEU A 205 0.89 14.77 -3.28
N GLU A 206 0.25 15.74 -3.90
CA GLU A 206 -0.37 16.86 -3.18
C GLU A 206 -1.79 16.44 -2.76
N THR A 207 -2.08 16.49 -1.47
CA THR A 207 -3.35 15.98 -0.93
C THR A 207 -3.72 16.65 0.38
N GLU A 208 -5.02 16.70 0.66
CA GLU A 208 -5.55 17.08 1.97
C GLU A 208 -5.52 15.92 2.97
N MET A 209 -5.30 14.69 2.49
CA MET A 209 -5.23 13.50 3.35
C MET A 209 -3.93 13.48 4.13
N ALA A 210 -4.02 13.33 5.45
CA ALA A 210 -2.89 12.95 6.30
C ALA A 210 -2.69 11.44 6.30
N SER A 211 -3.79 10.67 6.34
CA SER A 211 -3.77 9.21 6.20
C SER A 211 -5.09 8.69 5.67
N ILE A 212 -5.04 7.53 5.04
CA ILE A 212 -6.18 6.69 4.68
C ILE A 212 -5.97 5.30 5.27
N THR A 213 -7.00 4.78 5.93
CA THR A 213 -7.04 3.42 6.48
C THR A 213 -8.12 2.64 5.77
N ILE A 214 -7.78 1.45 5.29
CA ILE A 214 -8.73 0.52 4.66
C ILE A 214 -8.90 -0.69 5.56
N ILE A 215 -10.15 -1.10 5.74
CA ILE A 215 -10.57 -2.35 6.37
C ILE A 215 -11.10 -3.25 5.26
N SER A 216 -10.57 -4.47 5.14
CA SER A 216 -10.88 -5.40 4.07
C SER A 216 -10.69 -6.84 4.51
N ASP A 217 -11.27 -7.80 3.79
CA ASP A 217 -11.11 -9.22 4.08
C ASP A 217 -9.71 -9.71 3.70
N ALA A 218 -9.16 -9.25 2.57
CA ALA A 218 -7.79 -9.52 2.16
C ALA A 218 -6.90 -8.29 2.42
N SER A 219 -5.72 -8.53 2.98
CA SER A 219 -4.80 -7.44 3.34
C SER A 219 -4.17 -6.78 2.11
N VAL A 220 -3.99 -7.52 1.04
CA VAL A 220 -3.50 -6.96 -0.23
C VAL A 220 -4.49 -5.93 -0.82
N ASP A 221 -5.80 -6.11 -0.62
CA ASP A 221 -6.81 -5.12 -1.04
C ASP A 221 -6.69 -3.83 -0.25
N GLY A 222 -6.41 -3.93 1.05
CA GLY A 222 -6.10 -2.75 1.87
C GLY A 222 -4.91 -1.94 1.34
N GLU A 223 -3.82 -2.60 0.97
CA GLU A 223 -2.65 -1.95 0.35
C GLU A 223 -2.98 -1.33 -1.01
N ILE A 224 -3.75 -2.03 -1.84
CA ILE A 224 -4.19 -1.53 -3.15
C ILE A 224 -5.01 -0.25 -2.98
N TRP A 225 -6.05 -0.28 -2.18
CA TRP A 225 -6.98 0.82 -2.08
C TRP A 225 -6.44 2.01 -1.30
N THR A 226 -5.59 1.80 -0.28
CA THR A 226 -4.87 2.92 0.35
C THR A 226 -3.98 3.64 -0.65
N THR A 227 -3.28 2.91 -1.53
CA THR A 227 -2.35 3.51 -2.51
C THR A 227 -3.09 4.12 -3.69
N ARG A 228 -4.14 3.47 -4.21
CA ARG A 228 -4.92 3.98 -5.34
C ARG A 228 -5.62 5.29 -5.03
N LEU A 229 -6.20 5.40 -3.83
CA LEU A 229 -7.03 6.54 -3.44
C LEU A 229 -6.25 7.66 -2.75
N PHE A 230 -5.01 7.40 -2.32
CA PHE A 230 -4.21 8.45 -1.71
C PHE A 230 -3.93 9.56 -2.73
N GLY A 231 -4.31 10.79 -2.38
CA GLY A 231 -4.19 11.93 -3.29
C GLY A 231 -5.45 12.27 -4.08
N TYR A 232 -6.49 11.43 -4.03
CA TYR A 232 -7.80 11.80 -4.57
C TYR A 232 -8.44 12.93 -3.77
N PRO A 233 -9.31 13.76 -4.39
CA PRO A 233 -10.25 14.58 -3.65
C PRO A 233 -11.05 13.72 -2.69
N ILE A 234 -11.16 14.12 -1.42
CA ILE A 234 -11.76 13.30 -0.37
C ILE A 234 -13.19 12.84 -0.68
N PRO A 235 -14.08 13.71 -1.22
CA PRO A 235 -15.43 13.29 -1.59
C PRO A 235 -15.44 12.15 -2.64
N GLU A 236 -14.56 12.21 -3.64
CA GLU A 236 -14.43 11.18 -4.67
C GLU A 236 -13.89 9.87 -4.10
N ALA A 237 -12.89 9.95 -3.22
CA ALA A 237 -12.34 8.76 -2.55
C ALA A 237 -13.41 8.05 -1.71
N LEU A 238 -14.24 8.80 -0.98
CA LEU A 238 -15.35 8.23 -0.20
C LEU A 238 -16.46 7.66 -1.10
N GLU A 239 -16.76 8.29 -2.22
CA GLU A 239 -17.74 7.77 -3.20
C GLU A 239 -17.26 6.44 -3.76
N ILE A 240 -16.00 6.33 -4.15
CA ILE A 240 -15.42 5.07 -4.64
C ILE A 240 -15.49 4.00 -3.55
N LEU A 241 -15.06 4.31 -2.33
CA LEU A 241 -15.10 3.36 -1.21
C LEU A 241 -16.52 2.84 -0.93
N ASN A 242 -17.54 3.71 -1.02
CA ASN A 242 -18.93 3.34 -0.81
C ASN A 242 -19.52 2.42 -1.90
N GLN A 243 -18.83 2.30 -3.04
CA GLN A 243 -19.23 1.40 -4.14
C GLN A 243 -18.52 0.04 -4.11
N LEU A 244 -17.55 -0.14 -3.20
CA LEU A 244 -16.76 -1.36 -3.10
C LEU A 244 -17.36 -2.31 -2.07
N ASP A 245 -17.62 -3.54 -2.47
CA ASP A 245 -18.09 -4.59 -1.57
C ASP A 245 -16.94 -5.07 -0.67
N GLY A 246 -17.19 -5.13 0.64
CA GLY A 246 -16.23 -5.64 1.63
C GLY A 246 -15.01 -4.74 1.88
N ILE A 247 -15.04 -3.50 1.39
CA ILE A 247 -14.00 -2.50 1.60
C ILE A 247 -14.59 -1.30 2.34
N GLU A 248 -14.01 -0.99 3.49
CA GLU A 248 -14.38 0.15 4.32
C GLU A 248 -13.20 1.09 4.48
N GLY A 249 -13.45 2.39 4.63
CA GLY A 249 -12.37 3.36 4.73
C GLY A 249 -12.55 4.42 5.81
N VAL A 250 -11.41 4.81 6.38
CA VAL A 250 -11.27 5.99 7.26
C VAL A 250 -10.23 6.92 6.68
N ILE A 251 -10.57 8.18 6.48
CA ILE A 251 -9.66 9.23 6.05
C ILE A 251 -9.45 10.20 7.20
N ILE A 252 -8.20 10.47 7.54
CA ILE A 252 -7.83 11.56 8.46
C ILE A 252 -7.17 12.66 7.63
N THR A 253 -7.71 13.86 7.72
CA THR A 253 -7.23 15.02 6.97
C THR A 253 -6.07 15.72 7.68
N GLN A 254 -5.36 16.59 6.96
CA GLN A 254 -4.27 17.38 7.54
C GLN A 254 -4.76 18.39 8.61
N ASP A 255 -6.03 18.80 8.55
CA ASP A 255 -6.69 19.60 9.59
C ASP A 255 -7.39 18.75 10.68
N GLN A 256 -7.07 17.44 10.75
CA GLN A 256 -7.49 16.49 11.78
C GLN A 256 -8.98 16.10 11.76
N GLN A 257 -9.70 16.34 10.68
CA GLN A 257 -11.04 15.78 10.52
C GLN A 257 -10.95 14.28 10.27
N ILE A 258 -11.93 13.53 10.76
CA ILE A 258 -12.05 12.08 10.55
C ILE A 258 -13.31 11.82 9.73
N LEU A 259 -13.13 11.24 8.56
CA LEU A 259 -14.19 10.95 7.61
C LEU A 259 -14.24 9.45 7.34
N TYR A 260 -15.43 8.91 7.10
CA TYR A 260 -15.69 7.47 7.01
C TYR A 260 -16.46 7.12 5.75
N SER A 261 -16.24 5.91 5.23
CA SER A 261 -17.19 5.28 4.32
C SER A 261 -18.54 5.02 5.03
N SER A 262 -19.62 4.94 4.26
CA SER A 262 -20.99 4.93 4.80
C SER A 262 -21.26 3.73 5.71
N CYS A 263 -20.74 2.54 5.42
CA CYS A 263 -20.97 1.35 6.24
C CYS A 263 -20.25 1.44 7.60
N LEU A 264 -19.07 2.05 7.63
CA LEU A 264 -18.30 2.20 8.88
C LEU A 264 -18.95 3.17 9.86
N LEU A 265 -19.67 4.19 9.37
CA LEU A 265 -20.44 5.12 10.21
C LEU A 265 -21.47 4.43 11.10
N TYR A 266 -22.05 3.33 10.64
CA TYR A 266 -23.08 2.57 11.38
C TYR A 266 -22.50 1.53 12.35
N THR A 267 -21.22 1.20 12.23
CA THR A 267 -20.57 0.13 13.01
C THR A 267 -19.56 0.65 14.04
N SER A 268 -19.14 1.91 13.94
CA SER A 268 -18.19 2.51 14.87
C SER A 268 -18.89 2.94 16.17
N PRO A 269 -18.31 2.64 17.36
CA PRO A 269 -18.82 3.20 18.61
C PRO A 269 -18.72 4.73 18.56
N SER A 270 -19.77 5.39 19.04
CA SER A 270 -19.81 6.87 19.14
C SER A 270 -18.60 7.37 19.90
N PRO A 271 -18.01 8.54 19.54
CA PRO A 271 -16.95 9.18 20.31
C PRO A 271 -17.25 9.36 21.82
N ARG A 272 -18.52 9.26 22.21
CA ARG A 272 -18.98 9.29 23.62
C ARG A 272 -18.71 8.00 24.39
N ASP A 273 -18.46 6.87 23.71
CA ASP A 273 -18.23 5.56 24.34
C ASP A 273 -16.75 5.31 24.67
N ILE A 274 -15.87 6.28 24.41
CA ILE A 274 -14.41 6.17 24.66
C ILE A 274 -14.01 6.75 26.02
N SER A 275 -14.93 7.37 26.77
CA SER A 275 -14.71 7.93 28.10
C SER A 275 -15.23 6.98 29.18
N GLY A 276 -14.56 5.85 29.37
CA GLY A 276 -14.78 4.89 30.44
C GLY A 276 -13.46 4.30 30.91
#